data_91b15cc62e3d7ba130da574df9689534
#
_entry.id   91b15cc62e3d7ba130da574df9689534
#
_cell.length_a   1.000
_cell.length_b   1.000
_cell.length_c   1.000
_cell.angle_alpha   90.00
_cell.angle_beta   90.00
_cell.angle_gamma   90.00
#
_symmetry.space_group_name_H-M   'P 1'
#
loop_
_entity.id
_entity.type
_entity.pdbx_description
1 polymer ?
#
loop_
_entity_poly.entity_id
_entity_poly.type
_entity_poly.pdbx_seq_one_letter_code
_entity_poly.pdbx_strand_id
1 'polypeptide(L)'
;MKINGEAVIFFTAERLLSMQFTFDLDGRTLFTYKEYRAMLDDAIVNGKTTGSDQSEAMLAYTKMNIVRMNRWDKTAKLTEEVSNVVNDIPKQKWIVLTEGWCGDAAQNLPIIFKMSEQNEQIDLHIILRDNNLDIMDAYLTNGGRSIPKLIAVDDKKKVLFTWGPRPQNMQQAVKKMKEEGGDYAKVIHKMYALDKAVSIQNEFVNLLKPKLA
;
A
#
# COMPACT_ATOMS: atom_id res chain seq x y z
N MET A 1 -38.52 4.60 -18.68
CA MET A 1 -37.54 3.72 -18.04
C MET A 1 -36.37 4.59 -17.58
N LYS A 2 -36.32 4.92 -16.28
CA LYS A 2 -35.30 5.81 -15.71
C LYS A 2 -34.08 4.97 -15.35
N ILE A 3 -32.95 5.26 -15.97
CA ILE A 3 -31.67 4.66 -15.64
C ILE A 3 -31.04 5.57 -14.57
N ASN A 4 -30.97 5.06 -13.32
CA ASN A 4 -30.24 5.75 -12.25
C ASN A 4 -28.76 5.68 -12.57
N GLY A 5 -28.20 6.78 -13.07
CA GLY A 5 -26.76 6.95 -13.23
C GLY A 5 -26.12 7.21 -11.86
N GLU A 6 -25.59 6.20 -11.22
CA GLU A 6 -24.62 6.38 -10.14
C GLU A 6 -23.35 6.97 -10.75
N ALA A 7 -23.10 8.25 -10.45
CA ALA A 7 -21.88 8.92 -10.84
C ALA A 7 -20.70 8.27 -10.10
N VAL A 8 -19.87 7.55 -10.83
CA VAL A 8 -18.57 7.11 -10.34
C VAL A 8 -17.72 8.35 -10.07
N ILE A 9 -17.59 8.71 -8.81
CA ILE A 9 -16.83 9.90 -8.40
C ILE A 9 -15.34 9.56 -8.53
N PHE A 10 -14.72 9.92 -9.65
CA PHE A 10 -13.28 9.95 -9.78
C PHE A 10 -12.74 11.11 -8.93
N PHE A 11 -12.03 10.81 -7.86
CA PHE A 11 -11.32 11.82 -7.09
C PHE A 11 -10.15 12.33 -7.93
N THR A 12 -10.20 13.59 -8.33
CA THR A 12 -9.06 14.29 -8.94
C THR A 12 -7.98 14.52 -7.87
N ALA A 13 -6.72 14.64 -8.29
CA ALA A 13 -5.60 14.93 -7.39
C ALA A 13 -5.84 16.19 -6.54
N GLU A 14 -6.52 17.21 -7.09
CA GLU A 14 -6.89 18.44 -6.39
C GLU A 14 -7.89 18.22 -5.25
N ARG A 15 -8.83 17.28 -5.43
CA ARG A 15 -9.82 16.96 -4.39
C ARG A 15 -9.20 16.16 -3.25
N LEU A 16 -8.21 15.30 -3.52
CA LEU A 16 -7.44 14.62 -2.48
C LEU A 16 -6.64 15.62 -1.62
N LEU A 17 -6.07 16.66 -2.22
CA LEU A 17 -5.30 17.69 -1.52
C LEU A 17 -6.14 18.59 -0.61
N SER A 18 -7.48 18.60 -0.76
CA SER A 18 -8.42 19.29 0.15
C SER A 18 -9.01 18.38 1.21
N MET A 19 -8.75 17.06 1.15
CA MET A 19 -9.30 16.09 2.11
C MET A 19 -8.58 16.15 3.44
N GLN A 20 -9.38 16.11 4.50
CA GLN A 20 -8.90 15.87 5.85
C GLN A 20 -9.02 14.38 6.17
N PHE A 21 -8.02 13.84 6.83
CA PHE A 21 -8.10 12.51 7.43
C PHE A 21 -8.91 12.64 8.73
N THR A 22 -10.19 12.31 8.64
CA THR A 22 -11.16 12.52 9.73
C THR A 22 -11.33 11.29 10.63
N PHE A 23 -10.68 10.17 10.28
CA PHE A 23 -10.80 8.95 11.06
C PHE A 23 -9.97 9.03 12.34
N ASP A 24 -10.57 8.55 13.42
CA ASP A 24 -9.86 8.36 14.67
C ASP A 24 -9.03 7.07 14.58
N LEU A 25 -7.77 7.17 14.96
CA LEU A 25 -6.87 6.02 15.06
C LEU A 25 -6.78 5.49 16.50
N ASP A 26 -7.28 6.23 17.48
CA ASP A 26 -7.31 5.80 18.87
C ASP A 26 -8.23 4.59 19.03
N GLY A 27 -7.76 3.60 19.79
CA GLY A 27 -8.47 2.33 19.98
C GLY A 27 -8.37 1.35 18.80
N ARG A 28 -7.71 1.72 17.68
CA ARG A 28 -7.39 0.79 16.59
C ARG A 28 -6.03 0.12 16.82
N THR A 29 -5.90 -1.09 16.32
CA THR A 29 -4.61 -1.77 16.34
C THR A 29 -3.73 -1.19 15.23
N LEU A 30 -2.72 -0.43 15.62
CA LEU A 30 -1.70 0.11 14.75
C LEU A 30 -0.42 -0.71 14.92
N PHE A 31 0.11 -1.22 13.83
CA PHE A 31 1.36 -1.98 13.86
C PHE A 31 2.50 -1.11 13.31
N THR A 32 3.64 -1.13 13.95
CA THR A 32 4.90 -0.86 13.26
C THR A 32 5.16 -1.97 12.23
N TYR A 33 6.07 -1.75 11.29
CA TYR A 33 6.42 -2.81 10.32
C TYR A 33 6.94 -4.08 11.02
N LYS A 34 7.73 -3.94 12.07
CA LYS A 34 8.29 -5.08 12.81
C LYS A 34 7.19 -5.86 13.54
N GLU A 35 6.25 -5.18 14.19
CA GLU A 35 5.10 -5.82 14.84
C GLU A 35 4.18 -6.51 13.83
N TYR A 36 3.92 -5.89 12.68
CA TYR A 36 3.16 -6.52 11.60
C TYR A 36 3.83 -7.82 11.12
N ARG A 37 5.16 -7.81 10.93
CA ARG A 37 5.91 -9.00 10.54
C ARG A 37 5.84 -10.11 11.60
N ALA A 38 6.04 -9.76 12.88
CA ALA A 38 5.92 -10.70 14.01
C ALA A 38 4.51 -11.29 14.11
N MET A 39 3.48 -10.46 13.94
CA MET A 39 2.09 -10.91 13.92
C MET A 39 1.82 -11.92 12.79
N LEU A 40 2.40 -11.71 11.59
CA LEU A 40 2.26 -12.67 10.49
C LEU A 40 2.97 -13.99 10.78
N ASP A 41 4.17 -13.95 11.36
CA ASP A 41 4.92 -15.15 11.72
C ASP A 41 4.15 -15.96 12.78
N ASP A 42 3.61 -15.30 13.80
CA ASP A 42 2.74 -15.93 14.81
C ASP A 42 1.47 -16.53 14.21
N ALA A 43 0.80 -15.80 13.30
CA ALA A 43 -0.39 -16.30 12.63
C ALA A 43 -0.11 -17.61 11.88
N ILE A 44 1.01 -17.69 11.15
CA ILE A 44 1.39 -18.88 10.40
C ILE A 44 1.70 -20.08 11.32
N VAL A 45 2.37 -19.85 12.44
CA VAL A 45 2.63 -20.91 13.44
C VAL A 45 1.31 -21.49 13.96
N ASN A 46 0.29 -20.66 14.12
CA ASN A 46 -1.04 -21.06 14.57
C ASN A 46 -1.99 -21.51 13.44
N GLY A 47 -1.48 -21.70 12.21
CA GLY A 47 -2.28 -22.12 11.06
C GLY A 47 -3.32 -21.07 10.62
N LYS A 48 -3.05 -19.80 10.85
CA LYS A 48 -3.96 -18.67 10.56
C LYS A 48 -3.35 -17.66 9.58
N THR A 49 -4.19 -16.82 9.03
CA THR A 49 -3.84 -15.63 8.26
C THR A 49 -4.62 -14.42 8.77
N THR A 50 -4.43 -13.25 8.18
CA THR A 50 -5.22 -12.05 8.49
C THR A 50 -6.55 -12.05 7.71
N GLY A 51 -7.51 -11.27 8.20
CA GLY A 51 -8.84 -11.16 7.61
C GLY A 51 -9.77 -12.32 7.99
N SER A 52 -10.99 -12.29 7.45
CA SER A 52 -12.03 -13.28 7.76
C SER A 52 -11.91 -14.59 6.98
N ASP A 53 -11.27 -14.57 5.81
CA ASP A 53 -11.04 -15.78 5.00
C ASP A 53 -9.80 -16.53 5.50
N GLN A 54 -10.03 -17.64 6.19
CA GLN A 54 -9.01 -18.52 6.75
C GLN A 54 -8.75 -19.78 5.89
N SER A 55 -9.12 -19.73 4.60
CA SER A 55 -8.90 -20.86 3.68
C SER A 55 -7.43 -21.23 3.54
N GLU A 56 -7.18 -22.50 3.17
CA GLU A 56 -5.82 -22.98 2.88
C GLU A 56 -5.12 -22.14 1.81
N ALA A 57 -5.86 -21.60 0.85
CA ALA A 57 -5.34 -20.74 -0.18
C ALA A 57 -4.81 -19.42 0.40
N MET A 58 -5.56 -18.76 1.29
CA MET A 58 -5.11 -17.51 1.94
C MET A 58 -3.93 -17.76 2.88
N LEU A 59 -3.93 -18.89 3.58
CA LEU A 59 -2.79 -19.31 4.39
C LEU A 59 -1.54 -19.54 3.54
N ALA A 60 -1.67 -20.21 2.39
CA ALA A 60 -0.57 -20.45 1.46
C ALA A 60 -0.02 -19.14 0.88
N TYR A 61 -0.89 -18.18 0.52
CA TYR A 61 -0.49 -16.85 0.08
C TYR A 61 0.30 -16.12 1.18
N THR A 62 -0.16 -16.16 2.42
CA THR A 62 0.52 -15.50 3.55
C THR A 62 1.91 -16.09 3.76
N LYS A 63 2.06 -17.43 3.75
CA LYS A 63 3.37 -18.09 3.83
C LYS A 63 4.32 -17.63 2.73
N MET A 64 3.85 -17.61 1.49
CA MET A 64 4.62 -17.14 0.34
C MET A 64 5.00 -15.67 0.47
N ASN A 65 4.11 -14.83 0.98
CA ASN A 65 4.33 -13.40 1.14
C ASN A 65 5.37 -13.10 2.24
N ILE A 66 5.40 -13.86 3.33
CA ILE A 66 6.47 -13.78 4.34
C ILE A 66 7.83 -14.02 3.69
N VAL A 67 7.96 -15.06 2.84
CA VAL A 67 9.21 -15.34 2.12
C VAL A 67 9.59 -14.18 1.18
N ARG A 68 8.62 -13.57 0.49
CA ARG A 68 8.84 -12.40 -0.38
C ARG A 68 9.34 -11.20 0.42
N MET A 69 8.69 -10.90 1.54
CA MET A 69 9.09 -9.79 2.42
C MET A 69 10.47 -10.03 3.01
N ASN A 70 10.78 -11.26 3.48
CA ASN A 70 12.11 -11.63 3.99
C ASN A 70 13.21 -11.40 2.95
N ARG A 71 12.93 -11.67 1.67
CA ARG A 71 13.86 -11.36 0.59
C ARG A 71 14.07 -9.86 0.45
N TRP A 72 12.99 -9.07 0.40
CA TRP A 72 13.07 -7.62 0.24
C TRP A 72 13.76 -6.95 1.43
N ASP A 73 13.48 -7.39 2.66
CA ASP A 73 14.14 -6.86 3.86
C ASP A 73 15.68 -6.97 3.76
N LYS A 74 16.16 -8.06 3.16
CA LYS A 74 17.59 -8.33 2.98
C LYS A 74 18.19 -7.64 1.75
N THR A 75 17.44 -7.51 0.66
CA THR A 75 18.01 -7.18 -0.65
C THR A 75 17.56 -5.85 -1.23
N ALA A 76 16.48 -5.25 -0.72
CA ALA A 76 15.99 -3.98 -1.23
C ALA A 76 17.02 -2.86 -0.98
N LYS A 77 17.26 -2.08 -2.02
CA LYS A 77 18.10 -0.89 -1.97
C LYS A 77 17.30 0.30 -2.47
N LEU A 78 17.38 1.39 -1.77
CA LEU A 78 16.82 2.65 -2.23
C LEU A 78 17.76 3.30 -3.24
N THR A 79 17.18 3.97 -4.23
CA THR A 79 17.93 4.83 -5.14
C THR A 79 18.35 6.10 -4.41
N GLU A 80 19.42 6.71 -4.86
CA GLU A 80 19.89 7.99 -4.31
C GLU A 80 18.80 9.06 -4.43
N GLU A 81 18.08 9.10 -5.55
CA GLU A 81 17.02 10.07 -5.80
C GLU A 81 15.89 9.97 -4.77
N VAL A 82 15.37 8.76 -4.49
CA VAL A 82 14.29 8.59 -3.51
C VAL A 82 14.80 8.87 -2.10
N SER A 83 16.03 8.46 -1.77
CA SER A 83 16.63 8.75 -0.46
C SER A 83 16.76 10.26 -0.20
N ASN A 84 17.23 11.02 -1.18
CA ASN A 84 17.35 12.47 -1.08
C ASN A 84 15.98 13.12 -0.84
N VAL A 85 14.97 12.76 -1.66
CA VAL A 85 13.63 13.34 -1.51
C VAL A 85 12.98 12.97 -0.17
N VAL A 86 13.14 11.72 0.28
CA VAL A 86 12.58 11.27 1.56
C VAL A 86 13.20 11.99 2.74
N ASN A 87 14.50 12.25 2.70
CA ASN A 87 15.22 12.96 3.78
C ASN A 87 14.78 14.43 3.91
N ASP A 88 14.30 15.04 2.83
CA ASP A 88 13.93 16.46 2.79
C ASP A 88 12.46 16.74 3.16
N ILE A 89 11.62 15.72 3.32
CA ILE A 89 10.19 15.95 3.61
C ILE A 89 9.96 16.29 5.09
N PRO A 90 8.98 17.17 5.37
CA PRO A 90 8.58 17.48 6.74
C PRO A 90 7.83 16.31 7.37
N LYS A 91 7.48 16.47 8.65
CA LYS A 91 6.76 15.47 9.44
C LYS A 91 5.48 14.99 8.74
N GLN A 92 5.36 13.68 8.61
CA GLN A 92 4.21 13.01 8.01
C GLN A 92 3.88 11.73 8.78
N LYS A 93 2.60 11.40 8.82
CA LYS A 93 2.14 10.07 9.21
C LYS A 93 1.74 9.29 7.96
N TRP A 94 2.29 8.10 7.78
CA TRP A 94 1.96 7.18 6.72
C TRP A 94 1.14 6.01 7.26
N ILE A 95 -0.10 5.87 6.80
CA ILE A 95 -1.03 4.83 7.22
C ILE A 95 -1.19 3.87 6.05
N VAL A 96 -0.83 2.60 6.23
CA VAL A 96 -0.94 1.58 5.18
C VAL A 96 -1.99 0.54 5.56
N LEU A 97 -3.08 0.49 4.78
CA LEU A 97 -4.07 -0.59 4.87
C LEU A 97 -3.56 -1.79 4.07
N THR A 98 -3.53 -2.95 4.71
CA THR A 98 -3.04 -4.18 4.07
C THR A 98 -3.61 -5.44 4.72
N GLU A 99 -3.24 -6.61 4.15
CA GLU A 99 -3.49 -7.95 4.71
C GLU A 99 -2.29 -8.86 4.43
N GLY A 100 -2.09 -9.88 5.26
CA GLY A 100 -0.97 -10.81 5.12
C GLY A 100 -0.99 -11.62 3.82
N TRP A 101 -2.17 -11.96 3.33
CA TRP A 101 -2.35 -12.68 2.07
C TRP A 101 -2.16 -11.79 0.81
N CYS A 102 -1.99 -10.48 0.96
CA CYS A 102 -1.84 -9.58 -0.18
C CYS A 102 -0.46 -9.66 -0.84
N GLY A 103 -0.40 -10.17 -2.07
CA GLY A 103 0.85 -10.30 -2.82
C GLY A 103 1.48 -8.97 -3.21
N ASP A 104 0.69 -7.94 -3.52
CA ASP A 104 1.19 -6.59 -3.82
C ASP A 104 1.81 -5.94 -2.58
N ALA A 105 1.20 -6.15 -1.40
CA ALA A 105 1.76 -5.66 -0.14
C ALA A 105 3.13 -6.30 0.13
N ALA A 106 3.25 -7.60 -0.09
CA ALA A 106 4.53 -8.31 0.12
C ALA A 106 5.67 -7.81 -0.79
N GLN A 107 5.34 -7.19 -1.92
CA GLN A 107 6.33 -6.62 -2.84
C GLN A 107 6.65 -5.16 -2.55
N ASN A 108 5.70 -4.40 -2.01
CA ASN A 108 5.82 -2.94 -1.90
C ASN A 108 6.03 -2.46 -0.45
N LEU A 109 5.43 -3.12 0.55
CA LEU A 109 5.48 -2.67 1.94
C LEU A 109 6.92 -2.65 2.52
N PRO A 110 7.81 -3.63 2.23
CA PRO A 110 9.21 -3.55 2.68
C PRO A 110 9.96 -2.33 2.10
N ILE A 111 9.61 -1.89 0.89
CA ILE A 111 10.22 -0.72 0.25
C ILE A 111 9.71 0.57 0.91
N ILE A 112 8.39 0.64 1.17
CA ILE A 112 7.78 1.76 1.90
C ILE A 112 8.41 1.87 3.30
N PHE A 113 8.61 0.76 3.98
CA PHE A 113 9.27 0.73 5.29
C PHE A 113 10.72 1.24 5.20
N LYS A 114 11.49 0.77 4.22
CA LYS A 114 12.87 1.28 4.03
C LYS A 114 12.92 2.77 3.73
N MET A 115 11.97 3.30 3.01
CA MET A 115 11.86 4.75 2.81
C MET A 115 11.56 5.46 4.13
N SER A 116 10.62 4.95 4.93
CA SER A 116 10.30 5.56 6.22
C SER A 116 11.45 5.52 7.24
N GLU A 117 12.33 4.52 7.17
CA GLU A 117 13.51 4.43 8.03
C GLU A 117 14.60 5.48 7.71
N GLN A 118 14.55 6.13 6.52
CA GLN A 118 15.52 7.17 6.15
C GLN A 118 15.27 8.51 6.84
N ASN A 119 14.04 8.75 7.30
CA ASN A 119 13.67 10.04 7.89
C ASN A 119 12.76 9.82 9.11
N GLU A 120 13.25 10.17 10.29
CA GLU A 120 12.54 10.07 11.57
C GLU A 120 11.26 10.93 11.62
N GLN A 121 11.08 11.84 10.66
CA GLN A 121 9.85 12.63 10.52
C GLN A 121 8.70 11.81 9.90
N ILE A 122 8.94 10.56 9.44
CA ILE A 122 7.92 9.69 8.89
C ILE A 122 7.47 8.68 9.94
N ASP A 123 6.25 8.85 10.42
CA ASP A 123 5.58 7.94 11.36
C ASP A 123 4.75 6.92 10.58
N LEU A 124 5.33 5.72 10.32
CA LEU A 124 4.69 4.66 9.54
C LEU A 124 3.89 3.71 10.43
N HIS A 125 2.61 3.60 10.13
CA HIS A 125 1.69 2.63 10.74
C HIS A 125 1.03 1.72 9.71
N ILE A 126 0.87 0.46 10.07
CA ILE A 126 0.17 -0.55 9.30
C ILE A 126 -1.12 -0.91 10.03
N ILE A 127 -2.23 -0.96 9.31
CA ILE A 127 -3.53 -1.40 9.82
C ILE A 127 -4.10 -2.48 8.89
N LEU A 128 -4.82 -3.45 9.49
CA LEU A 128 -5.48 -4.48 8.70
C LEU A 128 -6.74 -3.90 8.03
N ARG A 129 -6.85 -4.09 6.71
CA ARG A 129 -7.95 -3.55 5.91
C ARG A 129 -9.31 -4.02 6.41
N ASP A 130 -9.44 -5.32 6.71
CA ASP A 130 -10.73 -5.93 7.04
C ASP A 130 -11.26 -5.46 8.41
N ASN A 131 -10.36 -4.97 9.28
CA ASN A 131 -10.72 -4.36 10.56
C ASN A 131 -10.95 -2.84 10.46
N ASN A 132 -10.70 -2.22 9.28
CA ASN A 132 -10.74 -0.79 9.07
C ASN A 132 -11.44 -0.44 7.74
N LEU A 133 -12.60 -1.04 7.49
CA LEU A 133 -13.34 -0.87 6.24
C LEU A 133 -13.87 0.55 6.06
N ASP A 134 -14.18 1.24 7.14
CA ASP A 134 -14.57 2.65 7.13
C ASP A 134 -13.49 3.55 6.52
N ILE A 135 -12.22 3.34 6.90
CA ILE A 135 -11.08 4.04 6.30
C ILE A 135 -10.90 3.59 4.85
N MET A 136 -10.94 2.27 4.60
CA MET A 136 -10.74 1.74 3.24
C MET A 136 -11.77 2.29 2.25
N ASP A 137 -13.03 2.40 2.64
CA ASP A 137 -14.12 2.87 1.78
C ASP A 137 -14.01 4.36 1.42
N ALA A 138 -13.31 5.15 2.24
CA ALA A 138 -13.02 6.54 1.93
C ALA A 138 -11.86 6.70 0.91
N TYR A 139 -11.05 5.65 0.68
CA TYR A 139 -9.85 5.72 -0.16
C TYR A 139 -9.78 4.60 -1.21
N LEU A 140 -10.91 4.26 -1.80
CA LEU A 140 -11.01 3.23 -2.83
C LEU A 140 -10.08 3.51 -4.03
N THR A 141 -9.63 2.46 -4.68
CA THR A 141 -8.91 2.55 -5.96
C THR A 141 -9.80 2.00 -7.07
N ASN A 142 -10.23 2.87 -7.99
CA ASN A 142 -11.18 2.52 -9.06
C ASN A 142 -12.45 1.84 -8.53
N GLY A 143 -12.99 2.31 -7.41
CA GLY A 143 -14.18 1.74 -6.75
C GLY A 143 -13.94 0.46 -5.97
N GLY A 144 -12.70 -0.05 -5.90
CA GLY A 144 -12.36 -1.29 -5.21
C GLY A 144 -11.53 -1.07 -3.95
N ARG A 145 -11.72 -1.97 -2.96
CA ARG A 145 -10.94 -2.04 -1.71
C ARG A 145 -9.55 -2.64 -1.93
N SER A 146 -8.82 -2.11 -2.90
CA SER A 146 -7.50 -2.63 -3.32
C SER A 146 -6.42 -2.28 -2.31
N ILE A 147 -5.57 -3.23 -1.98
CA ILE A 147 -4.46 -3.10 -1.03
C ILE A 147 -3.12 -3.56 -1.66
N PRO A 148 -1.97 -3.06 -1.14
CA PRO A 148 -1.83 -2.07 -0.07
C PRO A 148 -2.37 -0.71 -0.48
N LYS A 149 -2.90 0.05 0.47
CA LYS A 149 -3.31 1.44 0.28
C LYS A 149 -2.60 2.30 1.32
N LEU A 150 -1.70 3.16 0.86
CA LEU A 150 -1.03 4.15 1.69
C LEU A 150 -1.79 5.47 1.64
N ILE A 151 -1.96 6.08 2.80
CA ILE A 151 -2.51 7.42 3.01
C ILE A 151 -1.47 8.19 3.80
N ALA A 152 -0.89 9.23 3.20
CA ALA A 152 0.05 10.14 3.86
C ALA A 152 -0.67 11.39 4.32
N VAL A 153 -0.46 11.77 5.58
CA VAL A 153 -1.07 12.97 6.18
C VAL A 153 -0.01 13.81 6.90
N ASP A 154 -0.23 15.11 6.94
CA ASP A 154 0.58 16.02 7.76
C ASP A 154 0.12 16.02 9.23
N ASP A 155 0.78 16.81 10.07
CA ASP A 155 0.48 16.97 11.50
C ASP A 155 -0.90 17.62 11.75
N LYS A 156 -1.49 18.27 10.75
CA LYS A 156 -2.85 18.83 10.77
C LYS A 156 -3.91 17.85 10.24
N LYS A 157 -3.54 16.58 10.01
CA LYS A 157 -4.39 15.55 9.42
C LYS A 157 -4.85 15.87 7.98
N LYS A 158 -4.17 16.77 7.28
CA LYS A 158 -4.42 17.00 5.85
C LYS A 158 -3.82 15.87 5.03
N VAL A 159 -4.59 15.30 4.10
CA VAL A 159 -4.08 14.26 3.20
C VAL A 159 -3.13 14.89 2.20
N LEU A 160 -1.90 14.44 2.19
CA LEU A 160 -0.84 14.88 1.28
C LEU A 160 -0.89 14.13 -0.04
N PHE A 161 -1.00 12.81 0.05
CA PHE A 161 -1.15 11.93 -1.10
C PHE A 161 -1.69 10.56 -0.66
N THR A 162 -2.11 9.77 -1.64
CA THR A 162 -2.38 8.34 -1.46
C THR A 162 -1.62 7.55 -2.52
N TRP A 163 -1.26 6.30 -2.19
CA TRP A 163 -0.57 5.42 -3.11
C TRP A 163 -1.10 3.97 -3.00
N GLY A 164 -1.02 3.23 -4.10
CA GLY A 164 -1.36 1.81 -4.14
C GLY A 164 -2.52 1.48 -5.10
N PRO A 165 -2.78 0.19 -5.31
CA PRO A 165 -2.21 -0.98 -4.63
C PRO A 165 -0.82 -1.40 -5.15
N ARG A 166 -0.38 -0.91 -6.30
CA ARG A 166 0.88 -1.22 -6.96
C ARG A 166 1.31 -0.07 -7.86
N PRO A 167 2.53 -0.04 -8.38
CA PRO A 167 2.98 0.96 -9.35
C PRO A 167 2.04 1.07 -10.56
N GLN A 168 1.90 2.28 -11.10
CA GLN A 168 0.94 2.61 -12.16
C GLN A 168 1.11 1.75 -13.43
N ASN A 169 2.35 1.52 -13.85
CA ASN A 169 2.66 0.65 -14.99
C ASN A 169 2.12 -0.78 -14.77
N MET A 170 2.21 -1.29 -13.55
CA MET A 170 1.69 -2.59 -13.17
C MET A 170 0.16 -2.59 -13.05
N GLN A 171 -0.45 -1.49 -12.59
CA GLN A 171 -1.90 -1.35 -12.59
C GLN A 171 -2.47 -1.38 -14.01
N GLN A 172 -1.82 -0.68 -14.96
CA GLN A 172 -2.20 -0.67 -16.37
C GLN A 172 -2.08 -2.08 -16.99
N ALA A 173 -0.97 -2.79 -16.72
CA ALA A 173 -0.79 -4.15 -17.20
C ALA A 173 -1.88 -5.11 -16.67
N VAL A 174 -2.22 -5.02 -15.38
CA VAL A 174 -3.30 -5.84 -14.79
C VAL A 174 -4.65 -5.51 -15.43
N LYS A 175 -4.94 -4.22 -15.64
CA LYS A 175 -6.19 -3.80 -16.28
C LYS A 175 -6.30 -4.40 -17.69
N LYS A 176 -5.27 -4.23 -18.51
CA LYS A 176 -5.20 -4.79 -19.87
C LYS A 176 -5.41 -6.31 -19.88
N MET A 177 -4.69 -7.03 -19.00
CA MET A 177 -4.79 -8.49 -18.93
C MET A 177 -6.18 -8.97 -18.51
N LYS A 178 -6.86 -8.24 -17.61
CA LYS A 178 -8.24 -8.56 -17.23
C LYS A 178 -9.22 -8.34 -18.39
N GLU A 179 -9.03 -7.28 -19.16
CA GLU A 179 -9.84 -7.00 -20.35
C GLU A 179 -9.66 -8.08 -21.43
N GLU A 180 -8.46 -8.64 -21.56
CA GLU A 180 -8.11 -9.72 -22.48
C GLU A 180 -8.45 -11.13 -21.94
N GLY A 181 -8.97 -11.27 -20.71
CA GLY A 181 -9.28 -12.56 -20.09
C GLY A 181 -8.07 -13.41 -19.71
N GLY A 182 -6.90 -12.80 -19.58
CA GLY A 182 -5.64 -13.49 -19.30
C GLY A 182 -5.35 -13.69 -17.81
N ASP A 183 -4.36 -14.54 -17.51
CA ASP A 183 -3.84 -14.77 -16.16
C ASP A 183 -2.89 -13.64 -15.72
N TYR A 184 -3.49 -12.58 -15.18
CA TYR A 184 -2.72 -11.41 -14.71
C TYR A 184 -1.77 -11.73 -13.55
N ALA A 185 -2.00 -12.81 -12.78
CA ALA A 185 -1.16 -13.14 -11.64
C ALA A 185 0.27 -13.50 -12.08
N LYS A 186 0.41 -14.29 -13.14
CA LYS A 186 1.73 -14.64 -13.71
C LYS A 186 2.46 -13.41 -14.25
N VAL A 187 1.72 -12.52 -14.93
CA VAL A 187 2.30 -11.31 -15.51
C VAL A 187 2.83 -10.39 -14.43
N ILE A 188 2.02 -10.12 -13.38
CA ILE A 188 2.42 -9.22 -12.31
C ILE A 188 3.61 -9.73 -11.52
N HIS A 189 3.70 -11.05 -11.27
CA HIS A 189 4.86 -11.63 -10.60
C HIS A 189 6.15 -11.45 -11.40
N LYS A 190 6.08 -11.63 -12.73
CA LYS A 190 7.22 -11.38 -13.62
C LYS A 190 7.61 -9.90 -13.63
N MET A 191 6.63 -8.99 -13.65
CA MET A 191 6.89 -7.55 -13.60
C MET A 191 7.62 -7.16 -12.32
N TYR A 192 7.17 -7.58 -11.14
CA TYR A 192 7.88 -7.32 -9.88
C TYR A 192 9.31 -7.87 -9.86
N ALA A 193 9.51 -9.06 -10.42
CA ALA A 193 10.84 -9.66 -10.46
C ALA A 193 11.83 -8.88 -11.36
N LEU A 194 11.34 -8.31 -12.45
CA LEU A 194 12.14 -7.51 -13.40
C LEU A 194 12.32 -6.06 -12.93
N ASP A 195 11.28 -5.47 -12.34
CA ASP A 195 11.24 -4.08 -11.89
C ASP A 195 12.22 -3.80 -10.74
N LYS A 196 12.46 -4.77 -9.88
CA LYS A 196 13.36 -4.66 -8.72
C LYS A 196 13.06 -3.45 -7.83
N ALA A 197 11.77 -3.12 -7.67
CA ALA A 197 11.26 -1.99 -6.89
C ALA A 197 11.66 -0.60 -7.42
N VAL A 198 12.03 -0.47 -8.69
CA VAL A 198 12.35 0.82 -9.31
C VAL A 198 11.09 1.66 -9.50
N SER A 199 10.01 1.06 -10.01
CA SER A 199 8.77 1.79 -10.31
C SER A 199 8.15 2.44 -9.08
N ILE A 200 8.08 1.74 -7.93
CA ILE A 200 7.56 2.32 -6.70
C ILE A 200 8.41 3.50 -6.22
N GLN A 201 9.73 3.39 -6.30
CA GLN A 201 10.64 4.45 -5.88
C GLN A 201 10.47 5.70 -6.75
N ASN A 202 10.38 5.54 -8.06
CA ASN A 202 10.14 6.65 -8.99
C ASN A 202 8.79 7.35 -8.72
N GLU A 203 7.74 6.59 -8.38
CA GLU A 203 6.45 7.17 -8.03
C GLU A 203 6.54 7.96 -6.72
N PHE A 204 7.25 7.45 -5.71
CA PHE A 204 7.44 8.17 -4.46
C PHE A 204 8.27 9.44 -4.64
N VAL A 205 9.30 9.44 -5.49
CA VAL A 205 10.00 10.67 -5.87
C VAL A 205 9.04 11.73 -6.39
N ASN A 206 8.11 11.36 -7.27
CA ASN A 206 7.13 12.30 -7.83
C ASN A 206 6.07 12.75 -6.81
N LEU A 207 5.68 11.87 -5.88
CA LEU A 207 4.69 12.19 -4.85
C LEU A 207 5.25 13.11 -3.76
N LEU A 208 6.55 12.95 -3.44
CA LEU A 208 7.23 13.63 -2.34
C LEU A 208 7.91 14.93 -2.75
N LYS A 209 8.27 15.11 -4.04
CA LYS A 209 8.80 16.38 -4.53
C LYS A 209 7.80 17.50 -4.25
N PRO A 210 8.26 18.68 -3.78
CA PRO A 210 7.40 19.85 -3.67
C PRO A 210 6.72 20.11 -5.01
N LYS A 211 5.40 20.20 -5.01
CA LYS A 211 4.70 20.68 -6.20
C LYS A 211 5.05 22.17 -6.33
N LEU A 212 5.73 22.52 -7.41
CA LEU A 212 5.96 23.91 -7.75
C LEU A 212 4.60 24.61 -7.77
N ALA A 213 4.44 25.63 -6.90
CA ALA A 213 3.24 26.45 -6.78
C ALA A 213 3.08 27.34 -8.03
#